data_bb39602bd8fd6d29d936a3231cfa681f
#
_entry.id   bb39602bd8fd6d29d936a3231cfa681f
#
_cell.length_a   1.000
_cell.length_b   1.000
_cell.length_c   1.000
_cell.angle_alpha   90.00
_cell.angle_beta   90.00
_cell.angle_gamma   90.00
#
_symmetry.space_group_name_H-M   'P 1'
#
loop_
_entity.id
_entity.type
_entity.pdbx_description
1 polymer ?
#
loop_
_entity_poly.entity_id
_entity_poly.type
_entity_poly.pdbx_seq_one_letter_code
_entity_poly.pdbx_strand_id
1 'polypeptide(L)'
;YYMLGADLETERCTDLKYKLYRIDLMTDVTINRAKAVTKEEAGLSELNDLFEYRMENPYMFTGKVERVRIRIDADQFTQIVDWFSDRFKVVGYDADESKYYDIELKVNLNSFTFWVLQYSGCVEVLDRGKEGEKSYRNKIKETLKKALEKYEEDER
;
A
#
# COMPACT_ATOMS: atom_id res chain seq x y z
N TYR A 1 -8.25 7.48 -13.14
CA TYR A 1 -8.38 6.07 -13.58
C TYR A 1 -7.01 5.52 -13.95
N TYR A 2 -6.78 4.20 -13.68
CA TYR A 2 -5.54 3.51 -14.01
C TYR A 2 -5.83 2.31 -14.91
N MET A 3 -4.91 2.05 -15.82
CA MET A 3 -4.87 0.83 -16.62
C MET A 3 -3.73 -0.05 -16.09
N LEU A 4 -4.02 -1.31 -15.82
CA LEU A 4 -3.00 -2.32 -15.51
C LEU A 4 -2.56 -2.96 -16.83
N GLY A 5 -1.26 -2.92 -17.12
CA GLY A 5 -0.69 -3.46 -18.34
C GLY A 5 0.61 -4.22 -18.09
N ALA A 6 0.88 -5.22 -18.90
CA ALA A 6 2.16 -5.90 -18.92
C ALA A 6 3.21 -5.02 -19.61
N ASP A 7 4.42 -5.00 -19.07
CA ASP A 7 5.58 -4.42 -19.73
C ASP A 7 6.38 -5.55 -20.38
N LEU A 8 6.20 -5.71 -21.68
CA LEU A 8 6.84 -6.75 -22.47
C LEU A 8 8.29 -6.41 -22.87
N GLU A 9 8.70 -5.15 -22.68
CA GLU A 9 10.03 -4.69 -23.14
C GLU A 9 11.07 -4.67 -22.01
N THR A 10 10.67 -4.83 -20.76
CA THR A 10 11.62 -4.77 -19.66
C THR A 10 12.13 -6.15 -19.27
N GLU A 11 13.24 -6.58 -19.82
CA GLU A 11 14.14 -7.61 -19.25
C GLU A 11 14.78 -7.14 -17.93
N ARG A 12 14.34 -6.01 -17.39
CA ARG A 12 14.86 -5.48 -16.13
C ARG A 12 14.22 -6.21 -14.97
N CYS A 13 15.03 -6.94 -14.30
CA CYS A 13 15.05 -7.54 -12.97
C CYS A 13 14.18 -6.84 -11.89
N THR A 14 12.91 -6.58 -12.18
CA THR A 14 11.90 -6.29 -11.16
C THR A 14 10.92 -7.44 -11.16
N ASP A 15 10.66 -8.03 -10.00
CA ASP A 15 9.73 -9.14 -9.79
C ASP A 15 8.27 -8.84 -10.22
N LEU A 16 8.05 -7.69 -10.87
CA LEU A 16 6.74 -7.20 -11.26
C LEU A 16 6.57 -7.29 -12.77
N LYS A 17 5.73 -8.21 -13.19
CA LYS A 17 5.36 -8.45 -14.60
C LYS A 17 4.37 -7.42 -15.16
N TYR A 18 3.92 -6.44 -14.38
CA TYR A 18 2.90 -5.47 -14.78
C TYR A 18 3.15 -4.09 -14.17
N LYS A 19 2.63 -3.07 -14.83
CA LYS A 19 2.69 -1.66 -14.44
C LYS A 19 1.31 -1.04 -14.43
N LEU A 20 1.15 0.00 -13.63
CA LEU A 20 -0.05 0.83 -13.59
C LEU A 20 0.19 2.11 -14.38
N TYR A 21 -0.63 2.35 -15.38
CA TYR A 21 -0.58 3.52 -16.24
C TYR A 21 -1.74 4.45 -15.93
N ARG A 22 -1.47 5.71 -15.76
CA ARG A 22 -2.52 6.73 -15.61
C ARG A 22 -3.14 7.03 -16.96
N ILE A 23 -4.44 6.75 -17.10
CA ILE A 23 -5.18 6.93 -18.36
C ILE A 23 -5.25 8.41 -18.76
N ASP A 24 -5.37 9.29 -17.77
CA ASP A 24 -5.43 10.75 -17.97
C ASP A 24 -4.12 11.39 -18.46
N LEU A 25 -3.01 10.66 -18.40
CA LEU A 25 -1.70 11.10 -18.90
C LEU A 25 -1.34 10.49 -20.27
N MET A 26 -2.21 9.66 -20.85
CA MET A 26 -1.97 9.04 -22.14
C MET A 26 -2.21 10.05 -23.26
N THR A 27 -1.24 10.17 -24.16
CA THR A 27 -1.34 10.97 -25.40
C THR A 27 -1.15 10.06 -26.60
N ASP A 28 -1.65 10.49 -27.76
CA ASP A 28 -1.43 9.83 -29.06
C ASP A 28 -1.86 8.33 -29.05
N VAL A 29 -2.97 8.04 -28.39
CA VAL A 29 -3.52 6.67 -28.32
C VAL A 29 -4.04 6.26 -29.68
N THR A 30 -3.45 5.19 -30.23
CA THR A 30 -3.84 4.62 -31.51
C THR A 30 -4.18 3.13 -31.40
N ILE A 31 -5.08 2.66 -32.25
CA ILE A 31 -5.38 1.22 -32.31
C ILE A 31 -4.25 0.51 -33.07
N ASN A 32 -3.55 -0.38 -32.39
CA ASN A 32 -2.58 -1.25 -33.02
C ASN A 32 -3.31 -2.39 -33.77
N ARG A 33 -2.80 -2.77 -34.96
CA ARG A 33 -3.28 -3.93 -35.72
C ARG A 33 -2.70 -5.25 -35.22
N ALA A 34 -1.67 -5.21 -34.37
CA ALA A 34 -1.12 -6.41 -33.75
C ALA A 34 -2.19 -7.06 -32.83
N LYS A 35 -2.20 -8.39 -32.82
CA LYS A 35 -3.06 -9.13 -31.90
C LYS A 35 -2.63 -8.84 -30.45
N ALA A 36 -3.58 -8.52 -29.58
CA ALA A 36 -3.31 -8.37 -28.16
C ALA A 36 -2.81 -9.70 -27.57
N VAL A 37 -1.85 -9.62 -26.69
CA VAL A 37 -1.40 -10.78 -25.90
C VAL A 37 -2.48 -11.20 -24.91
N THR A 38 -2.57 -12.49 -24.62
CA THR A 38 -3.50 -13.01 -23.63
C THR A 38 -3.06 -12.61 -22.21
N LYS A 39 -3.96 -12.75 -21.24
CA LYS A 39 -3.66 -12.51 -19.84
C LYS A 39 -2.53 -13.42 -19.33
N GLU A 40 -2.51 -14.66 -19.81
CA GLU A 40 -1.50 -15.67 -19.50
C GLU A 40 -0.13 -15.29 -20.07
N GLU A 41 -0.09 -14.91 -21.36
CA GLU A 41 1.16 -14.47 -22.03
C GLU A 41 1.71 -13.19 -21.40
N ALA A 42 0.83 -12.31 -20.91
CA ALA A 42 1.19 -11.09 -20.18
C ALA A 42 1.68 -11.35 -18.74
N GLY A 43 1.65 -12.60 -18.25
CA GLY A 43 2.03 -12.95 -16.88
C GLY A 43 1.07 -12.45 -15.80
N LEU A 44 -0.19 -12.18 -16.20
CA LEU A 44 -1.24 -11.67 -15.32
C LEU A 44 -2.19 -12.78 -14.83
N SER A 45 -1.85 -14.05 -15.05
CA SER A 45 -2.69 -15.22 -14.67
C SER A 45 -2.97 -15.28 -13.17
N GLU A 46 -2.02 -14.86 -12.36
CA GLU A 46 -2.16 -14.84 -10.90
C GLU A 46 -3.01 -13.67 -10.39
N LEU A 47 -3.27 -12.69 -11.24
CA LEU A 47 -4.13 -11.56 -10.92
C LEU A 47 -5.61 -11.93 -11.12
N ASN A 48 -6.15 -12.71 -10.18
CA ASN A 48 -7.51 -13.24 -10.29
C ASN A 48 -8.57 -12.21 -9.92
N ASP A 49 -8.27 -11.30 -8.99
CA ASP A 49 -9.19 -10.32 -8.47
C ASP A 49 -8.56 -8.93 -8.41
N LEU A 50 -9.07 -8.01 -9.24
CA LEU A 50 -8.65 -6.60 -9.22
C LEU A 50 -9.07 -5.89 -7.93
N PHE A 51 -10.15 -6.33 -7.29
CA PHE A 51 -10.58 -5.77 -6.01
C PHE A 51 -9.58 -6.14 -4.90
N GLU A 52 -9.18 -7.41 -4.81
CA GLU A 52 -8.14 -7.84 -3.88
C GLU A 52 -6.82 -7.10 -4.09
N TYR A 53 -6.39 -7.00 -5.35
CA TYR A 53 -5.20 -6.24 -5.71
C TYR A 53 -5.26 -4.79 -5.22
N ARG A 54 -6.40 -4.12 -5.39
CA ARG A 54 -6.61 -2.74 -4.92
C ARG A 54 -6.50 -2.63 -3.40
N MET A 55 -7.07 -3.59 -2.65
CA MET A 55 -7.01 -3.59 -1.17
C MET A 55 -5.58 -3.81 -0.66
N GLU A 56 -4.82 -4.67 -1.33
CA GLU A 56 -3.41 -4.91 -0.99
C GLU A 56 -2.48 -3.75 -1.40
N ASN A 57 -2.87 -2.93 -2.36
CA ASN A 57 -2.06 -1.86 -2.95
C ASN A 57 -2.77 -0.49 -2.85
N PRO A 58 -2.93 0.09 -1.65
CA PRO A 58 -3.49 1.42 -1.50
C PRO A 58 -2.72 2.43 -2.38
N TYR A 59 -3.42 3.44 -2.90
CA TYR A 59 -2.90 4.41 -3.88
C TYR A 59 -2.38 3.79 -5.18
N MET A 60 -2.70 2.52 -5.47
CA MET A 60 -2.37 1.84 -6.71
C MET A 60 -0.86 1.78 -7.02
N PHE A 61 -0.03 1.64 -6.01
CA PHE A 61 1.39 1.33 -6.20
C PHE A 61 1.58 -0.16 -6.50
N THR A 62 2.61 -0.49 -7.26
CA THR A 62 3.05 -1.87 -7.46
C THR A 62 4.18 -2.21 -6.49
N GLY A 63 4.26 -3.45 -6.03
CA GLY A 63 5.33 -3.89 -5.14
C GLY A 63 4.99 -5.17 -4.39
N LYS A 64 5.93 -5.60 -3.58
CA LYS A 64 5.77 -6.78 -2.74
C LYS A 64 4.73 -6.52 -1.65
N VAL A 65 3.83 -7.47 -1.49
CA VAL A 65 2.81 -7.45 -0.44
C VAL A 65 3.33 -8.20 0.78
N GLU A 66 3.20 -7.59 1.95
CA GLU A 66 3.67 -8.13 3.23
C GLU A 66 2.60 -7.99 4.31
N ARG A 67 2.72 -8.79 5.36
CA ARG A 67 1.85 -8.63 6.53
C ARG A 67 2.38 -7.54 7.43
N VAL A 68 1.50 -6.68 7.90
CA VAL A 68 1.80 -5.61 8.85
C VAL A 68 0.76 -5.59 9.96
N ARG A 69 1.17 -5.20 11.15
CA ARG A 69 0.27 -4.93 12.27
C ARG A 69 0.30 -3.47 12.63
N ILE A 70 -0.87 -2.91 12.79
CA ILE A 70 -1.08 -1.53 13.20
C ILE A 70 -2.04 -1.49 14.39
N ARG A 71 -1.97 -0.40 15.14
CA ARG A 71 -2.99 0.03 16.10
C ARG A 71 -3.71 1.20 15.52
N ILE A 72 -5.03 1.24 15.64
CA ILE A 72 -5.87 2.36 15.25
C ILE A 72 -6.79 2.73 16.40
N ASP A 73 -7.02 4.03 16.60
CA ASP A 73 -7.98 4.52 17.57
C ASP A 73 -9.40 4.02 17.23
N ALA A 74 -10.17 3.62 18.24
CA ALA A 74 -11.44 2.94 18.04
C ALA A 74 -12.47 3.80 17.31
N ASP A 75 -12.48 5.12 17.54
CA ASP A 75 -13.36 6.07 16.86
C ASP A 75 -13.01 6.28 15.37
N GLN A 76 -11.82 5.88 14.95
CA GLN A 76 -11.34 5.95 13.57
C GLN A 76 -11.35 4.58 12.84
N PHE A 77 -11.94 3.56 13.45
CA PHE A 77 -11.97 2.20 12.89
C PHE A 77 -12.63 2.14 11.50
N THR A 78 -13.57 3.02 11.20
CA THR A 78 -14.22 3.11 9.89
C THR A 78 -13.22 3.30 8.75
N GLN A 79 -12.07 3.94 9.00
CA GLN A 79 -11.01 4.10 8.00
C GLN A 79 -10.44 2.75 7.53
N ILE A 80 -10.41 1.75 8.41
CA ILE A 80 -9.97 0.40 8.04
C ILE A 80 -10.98 -0.24 7.09
N VAL A 81 -12.27 -0.12 7.39
CA VAL A 81 -13.35 -0.69 6.57
C VAL A 81 -13.40 -0.01 5.20
N ASP A 82 -13.30 1.32 5.16
CA ASP A 82 -13.38 2.11 3.93
C ASP A 82 -12.26 1.82 2.95
N TRP A 83 -11.04 1.59 3.48
CA TRP A 83 -9.86 1.35 2.65
C TRP A 83 -9.61 -0.13 2.33
N PHE A 84 -9.92 -1.03 3.26
CA PHE A 84 -9.54 -2.45 3.17
C PHE A 84 -10.74 -3.40 3.17
N SER A 85 -11.98 -2.87 3.25
CA SER A 85 -13.22 -3.65 3.26
C SER A 85 -13.18 -4.71 4.37
N ASP A 86 -13.20 -5.99 4.02
CA ASP A 86 -13.10 -7.15 4.92
C ASP A 86 -11.71 -7.82 4.92
N ARG A 87 -10.71 -7.19 4.26
CA ARG A 87 -9.35 -7.76 4.06
C ARG A 87 -8.40 -7.46 5.21
N PHE A 88 -8.90 -7.49 6.44
CA PHE A 88 -8.12 -7.31 7.65
C PHE A 88 -8.52 -8.31 8.74
N LYS A 89 -7.70 -8.40 9.78
CA LYS A 89 -8.02 -9.18 10.98
C LYS A 89 -7.82 -8.31 12.21
N VAL A 90 -8.82 -8.29 13.10
CA VAL A 90 -8.63 -7.76 14.44
C VAL A 90 -7.84 -8.81 15.24
N VAL A 91 -6.68 -8.44 15.75
CA VAL A 91 -5.76 -9.33 16.48
C VAL A 91 -5.57 -8.91 17.93
N GLY A 92 -6.11 -7.74 18.31
CA GLY A 92 -6.11 -7.23 19.67
C GLY A 92 -7.01 -6.01 19.82
N TYR A 93 -7.37 -5.69 21.04
CA TYR A 93 -8.13 -4.49 21.43
C TYR A 93 -7.87 -4.21 22.92
N ASP A 94 -8.21 -3.01 23.38
CA ASP A 94 -8.20 -2.74 24.82
C ASP A 94 -9.40 -3.41 25.54
N ALA A 95 -9.32 -3.53 26.87
CA ALA A 95 -10.29 -4.30 27.67
C ALA A 95 -11.76 -3.87 27.47
N ASP A 96 -11.97 -2.59 27.15
CA ASP A 96 -13.31 -2.03 26.97
C ASP A 96 -13.68 -1.83 25.49
N GLU A 97 -12.80 -2.23 24.55
CA GLU A 97 -12.92 -2.00 23.09
C GLU A 97 -13.19 -0.51 22.72
N SER A 98 -12.84 0.39 23.63
CA SER A 98 -13.21 1.80 23.54
C SER A 98 -12.06 2.71 23.08
N LYS A 99 -10.81 2.23 23.15
CA LYS A 99 -9.64 3.06 22.89
C LYS A 99 -8.95 2.73 21.58
N TYR A 100 -8.74 1.45 21.30
CA TYR A 100 -8.01 1.03 20.09
C TYR A 100 -8.35 -0.40 19.67
N TYR A 101 -8.06 -0.66 18.40
CA TYR A 101 -7.98 -2.00 17.82
C TYR A 101 -6.59 -2.25 17.23
N ASP A 102 -6.05 -3.44 17.47
CA ASP A 102 -4.85 -3.94 16.81
C ASP A 102 -5.29 -4.76 15.58
N ILE A 103 -4.82 -4.35 14.40
CA ILE A 103 -5.25 -4.86 13.11
C ILE A 103 -4.06 -5.48 12.39
N GLU A 104 -4.25 -6.68 11.83
CA GLU A 104 -3.32 -7.28 10.88
C GLU A 104 -3.85 -7.11 9.46
N LEU A 105 -3.01 -6.58 8.58
CA LEU A 105 -3.26 -6.33 7.16
C LEU A 105 -2.23 -7.05 6.29
N LYS A 106 -2.61 -7.35 5.05
CA LYS A 106 -1.71 -7.82 4.00
C LYS A 106 -1.66 -6.74 2.91
N VAL A 107 -0.56 -6.00 2.83
CA VAL A 107 -0.46 -4.78 2.00
C VAL A 107 0.95 -4.57 1.44
N ASN A 108 1.01 -3.84 0.34
CA ASN A 108 2.27 -3.29 -0.17
C ASN A 108 2.78 -2.19 0.75
N LEU A 109 3.89 -2.43 1.45
CA LEU A 109 4.41 -1.50 2.46
C LEU A 109 4.82 -0.13 1.90
N ASN A 110 5.19 -0.04 0.61
CA ASN A 110 5.55 1.25 0.01
C ASN A 110 4.33 2.15 -0.13
N SER A 111 3.22 1.63 -0.66
CA SER A 111 1.97 2.36 -0.77
C SER A 111 1.33 2.58 0.60
N PHE A 112 1.38 1.58 1.47
CA PHE A 112 0.83 1.65 2.82
C PHE A 112 1.51 2.72 3.69
N THR A 113 2.77 3.06 3.39
CA THR A 113 3.48 4.17 4.04
C THR A 113 2.69 5.49 3.90
N PHE A 114 2.14 5.79 2.73
CA PHE A 114 1.36 7.01 2.52
C PHE A 114 0.05 6.99 3.32
N TRP A 115 -0.59 5.83 3.40
CA TRP A 115 -1.80 5.65 4.20
C TRP A 115 -1.51 5.87 5.70
N VAL A 116 -0.45 5.25 6.24
CA VAL A 116 -0.05 5.46 7.64
C VAL A 116 0.28 6.92 7.93
N LEU A 117 0.96 7.61 7.01
CA LEU A 117 1.28 9.02 7.18
C LEU A 117 0.03 9.91 7.15
N GLN A 118 -0.93 9.60 6.28
CA GLN A 118 -2.21 10.30 6.20
C GLN A 118 -2.99 10.19 7.52
N TYR A 119 -2.95 9.03 8.16
CA TYR A 119 -3.65 8.74 9.41
C TYR A 119 -2.72 8.70 10.63
N SER A 120 -1.57 9.37 10.56
CA SER A 120 -0.54 9.32 11.61
C SER A 120 -1.00 9.86 12.99
N GLY A 121 -2.08 10.61 13.03
CA GLY A 121 -2.70 11.09 14.28
C GLY A 121 -3.47 10.01 15.03
N CYS A 122 -3.89 8.93 14.37
CA CYS A 122 -4.71 7.87 14.97
C CYS A 122 -4.22 6.45 14.64
N VAL A 123 -3.13 6.31 13.89
CA VAL A 123 -2.56 5.02 13.49
C VAL A 123 -1.11 4.88 13.93
N GLU A 124 -0.81 3.76 14.56
CA GLU A 124 0.54 3.36 14.96
C GLU A 124 0.93 2.03 14.33
N VAL A 125 2.12 1.93 13.72
CA VAL A 125 2.68 0.66 13.26
C VAL A 125 3.27 -0.09 14.44
N LEU A 126 2.80 -1.33 14.70
CA LEU A 126 3.23 -2.15 15.83
C LEU A 126 4.43 -3.04 15.52
N ASP A 127 4.70 -3.30 14.25
CA ASP A 127 5.78 -4.19 13.84
C ASP A 127 7.15 -3.61 14.19
N ARG A 128 7.79 -4.25 15.16
CA ARG A 128 9.10 -3.82 15.69
C ARG A 128 10.29 -4.39 14.92
N GLY A 129 10.05 -5.36 14.00
CA GLY A 129 11.12 -6.12 13.35
C GLY A 129 11.86 -7.04 14.32
N LYS A 130 12.75 -7.86 13.78
CA LYS A 130 13.72 -8.59 14.59
C LYS A 130 14.87 -7.64 14.96
N GLU A 131 15.55 -7.92 16.07
CA GLU A 131 16.70 -7.15 16.53
C GLU A 131 17.76 -7.09 15.42
N GLY A 132 18.13 -5.86 14.99
CA GLY A 132 19.07 -5.63 13.88
C GLY A 132 18.45 -5.45 12.49
N GLU A 133 17.18 -5.74 12.27
CA GLU A 133 16.49 -5.45 11.01
C GLU A 133 15.86 -4.04 11.04
N LYS A 134 15.92 -3.34 9.87
CA LYS A 134 15.19 -2.08 9.70
C LYS A 134 13.70 -2.39 9.67
N SER A 135 13.03 -2.28 10.83
CA SER A 135 11.60 -2.53 10.92
C SER A 135 10.81 -1.48 10.14
N TYR A 136 9.64 -1.86 9.65
CA TYR A 136 8.73 -0.94 8.97
C TYR A 136 8.32 0.22 9.90
N ARG A 137 8.12 -0.06 11.20
CA ARG A 137 7.89 0.97 12.22
C ARG A 137 9.01 2.02 12.25
N ASN A 138 10.27 1.61 12.20
CA ASN A 138 11.39 2.54 12.19
C ASN A 138 11.41 3.41 10.93
N LYS A 139 11.07 2.84 9.76
CA LYS A 139 10.91 3.61 8.51
C LYS A 139 9.87 4.72 8.67
N ILE A 140 8.70 4.43 9.25
CA ILE A 140 7.65 5.41 9.50
C ILE A 140 8.15 6.49 10.48
N LYS A 141 8.75 6.08 11.59
CA LYS A 141 9.31 7.00 12.59
C LYS A 141 10.33 7.97 11.98
N GLU A 142 11.27 7.48 11.18
CA GLU A 142 12.25 8.31 10.48
C GLU A 142 11.59 9.28 9.49
N THR A 143 10.55 8.84 8.79
CA THR A 143 9.81 9.70 7.85
C THR A 143 9.08 10.82 8.56
N LEU A 144 8.41 10.53 9.69
CA LEU A 144 7.73 11.51 10.52
C LEU A 144 8.72 12.52 11.12
N LYS A 145 9.87 12.04 11.59
CA LYS A 145 10.93 12.90 12.12
C LYS A 145 11.43 13.89 11.06
N LYS A 146 11.75 13.41 9.85
CA LYS A 146 12.16 14.27 8.73
C LYS A 146 11.07 15.27 8.30
N ALA A 147 9.79 14.88 8.44
CA ALA A 147 8.70 15.79 8.18
C ALA A 147 8.64 16.91 9.23
N LEU A 148 8.77 16.58 10.51
CA LEU A 148 8.77 17.53 11.61
C LEU A 148 9.93 18.54 11.50
N GLU A 149 11.13 18.08 11.19
CA GLU A 149 12.32 18.93 11.01
C GLU A 149 12.08 20.09 10.03
N LYS A 150 11.28 19.90 8.98
CA LYS A 150 10.94 20.95 8.00
C LYS A 150 10.11 22.09 8.58
N TYR A 151 9.28 21.79 9.58
CA TYR A 151 8.45 22.83 10.25
C TYR A 151 9.21 23.55 11.36
N GLU A 152 10.23 22.92 11.94
CA GLU A 152 11.08 23.52 12.97
C GLU A 152 12.09 24.51 12.37
N GLU A 153 12.48 24.36 11.08
CA GLU A 153 13.40 25.28 10.39
C GLU A 153 12.74 26.64 10.10
N ASP A 154 11.43 26.73 9.99
CA ASP A 154 10.70 27.97 9.68
C ASP A 154 10.54 28.88 10.93
N GLU A 155 10.89 28.42 12.12
CA GLU A 155 10.84 29.20 13.36
C GLU A 155 12.17 29.96 13.64
N ARG A 156 13.13 29.97 12.73
CA ARG A 156 14.39 30.69 12.79
C ARG A 156 14.39 31.87 11.82
#